data_006c62580dc008b23c40cf0fca54d4f1
#
_entry.id   006c62580dc008b23c40cf0fca54d4f1
#
_cell.length_a   1.000
_cell.length_b   1.000
_cell.length_c   1.000
_cell.angle_alpha   90.00
_cell.angle_beta   90.00
_cell.angle_gamma   90.00
#
_symmetry.space_group_name_H-M   'P 1'
#
loop_
_entity.id
_entity.type
_entity.pdbx_description
1 polymer ?
#
loop_
_entity_poly.entity_id
_entity_poly.type
_entity_poly.pdbx_seq_one_letter_code
_entity_poly.pdbx_strand_id
1 'polypeptide(L)'
;RKCDDYQMMKLFYHSLVDKKNIFYIYFTSDLLYWLDKSLELIPDSVNVVLIGAGLDDNEQVWVRNRAEHPFILLSQYHTDRDIWEYLFRLNKYNFGWIDVDCFVFEPNLFLEMTKLKQNESANCVWSDKKSGCDYEFLNTYFLFLNVDCIKKVKESKVYVSPHGYRDARVKDIRDLKSRTITSKQKKLLYRIIPKEIYLSSTEESSSSLLRFDTLQLYQVIADALGFHLNKIRNYCGEASAPSYLSNDAIHIGASVHVLDINFKNQCEVEKGKLLLQFAYHLLAQNISRLPERYKYRLKAFRYRLQSMGISSGSVESNLVHHLRENGINENIILRLMK
;
A
#
# COMPACT_ATOMS: atom_id res chain seq x y z
N ARG A 1 0.76 -18.60 16.95
CA ARG A 1 1.37 -18.48 15.61
C ARG A 1 1.70 -17.03 15.25
N LYS A 2 0.77 -16.06 15.37
CA LYS A 2 1.08 -14.63 15.12
C LYS A 2 2.22 -14.10 16.00
N CYS A 3 2.35 -14.60 17.22
CA CYS A 3 3.46 -14.25 18.10
C CYS A 3 4.79 -14.78 17.56
N ASP A 4 4.78 -15.96 16.95
CA ASP A 4 5.98 -16.58 16.39
C ASP A 4 6.51 -15.79 15.18
N ASP A 5 5.62 -15.34 14.28
CA ASP A 5 6.01 -14.50 13.11
C ASP A 5 6.58 -13.15 13.53
N TYR A 6 6.05 -12.52 14.59
CA TYR A 6 6.66 -11.31 15.13
C TYR A 6 8.08 -11.57 15.67
N GLN A 7 8.31 -12.66 16.37
CA GLN A 7 9.65 -13.02 16.86
C GLN A 7 10.59 -13.32 15.68
N MET A 8 10.12 -14.01 14.66
CA MET A 8 10.88 -14.25 13.42
C MET A 8 11.28 -12.92 12.75
N MET A 9 10.35 -12.01 12.56
CA MET A 9 10.62 -10.68 12.02
C MET A 9 11.62 -9.91 12.89
N LYS A 10 11.52 -10.01 14.21
CA LYS A 10 12.45 -9.36 15.13
C LYS A 10 13.87 -9.91 14.99
N LEU A 11 14.04 -11.22 14.94
CA LEU A 11 15.34 -11.85 14.73
C LEU A 11 15.91 -11.50 13.36
N PHE A 12 15.09 -11.54 12.32
CA PHE A 12 15.48 -11.16 10.99
C PHE A 12 15.91 -9.68 10.92
N TYR A 13 15.14 -8.76 11.51
CA TYR A 13 15.53 -7.35 11.57
C TYR A 13 16.88 -7.16 12.28
N HIS A 14 17.14 -7.91 13.36
CA HIS A 14 18.42 -7.85 14.05
C HIS A 14 19.58 -8.36 13.21
N SER A 15 19.35 -9.33 12.33
CA SER A 15 20.37 -9.89 11.44
C SER A 15 20.71 -9.01 10.22
N LEU A 16 19.85 -8.02 9.88
CA LEU A 16 20.13 -7.11 8.77
C LEU A 16 21.42 -6.33 8.99
N VAL A 17 22.26 -6.29 7.97
CA VAL A 17 23.55 -5.55 7.97
C VAL A 17 23.28 -4.05 8.02
N ASP A 18 22.44 -3.56 7.10
CA ASP A 18 21.98 -2.17 7.09
C ASP A 18 20.51 -2.08 7.50
N LYS A 19 20.25 -1.21 8.48
CA LYS A 19 18.91 -0.97 9.02
C LYS A 19 18.41 0.45 8.74
N LYS A 20 19.19 1.25 8.00
CA LYS A 20 18.83 2.63 7.68
C LYS A 20 18.10 2.70 6.35
N ASN A 21 17.11 3.55 6.31
CA ASN A 21 16.36 3.84 5.09
C ASN A 21 15.83 2.60 4.36
N ILE A 22 15.41 1.58 5.12
CA ILE A 22 14.82 0.38 4.54
C ILE A 22 13.46 0.76 3.93
N PHE A 23 13.23 0.30 2.70
CA PHE A 23 11.89 0.24 2.10
C PHE A 23 11.38 -1.21 2.14
N TYR A 24 10.25 -1.41 2.79
CA TYR A 24 9.62 -2.72 2.89
C TYR A 24 8.63 -2.93 1.74
N ILE A 25 8.65 -4.11 1.15
CA ILE A 25 7.64 -4.59 0.20
C ILE A 25 7.00 -5.84 0.78
N TYR A 26 5.70 -5.79 1.03
CA TYR A 26 4.93 -6.93 1.48
C TYR A 26 4.14 -7.53 0.32
N PHE A 27 4.19 -8.85 0.17
CA PHE A 27 3.46 -9.56 -0.87
C PHE A 27 3.04 -10.95 -0.40
N THR A 28 2.04 -11.48 -1.08
CA THR A 28 1.48 -12.80 -0.80
C THR A 28 1.57 -13.69 -2.04
N SER A 29 1.20 -14.95 -1.88
CA SER A 29 1.09 -15.89 -3.00
C SER A 29 0.30 -15.30 -4.18
N ASP A 30 0.65 -15.72 -5.38
CA ASP A 30 0.07 -15.29 -6.65
C ASP A 30 0.35 -13.83 -7.08
N LEU A 31 1.29 -13.11 -6.42
CA LEU A 31 1.64 -11.72 -6.74
C LEU A 31 3.07 -11.54 -7.30
N LEU A 32 3.79 -12.62 -7.62
CA LEU A 32 5.19 -12.53 -8.05
C LEU A 32 5.41 -11.70 -9.32
N TYR A 33 4.45 -11.66 -10.25
CA TYR A 33 4.56 -10.85 -11.47
C TYR A 33 4.46 -9.34 -11.18
N TRP A 34 3.74 -8.93 -10.11
CA TRP A 34 3.78 -7.57 -9.61
C TRP A 34 5.13 -7.26 -8.97
N LEU A 35 5.59 -8.17 -8.10
CA LEU A 35 6.89 -8.04 -7.43
C LEU A 35 8.04 -7.94 -8.42
N ASP A 36 8.07 -8.81 -9.44
CA ASP A 36 9.11 -8.84 -10.47
C ASP A 36 9.21 -7.49 -11.18
N LYS A 37 8.05 -6.92 -11.58
CA LYS A 37 8.01 -5.62 -12.23
C LYS A 37 8.40 -4.48 -11.29
N SER A 38 7.95 -4.50 -10.04
CA SER A 38 8.33 -3.50 -9.05
C SER A 38 9.84 -3.49 -8.81
N LEU A 39 10.45 -4.67 -8.60
CA LEU A 39 11.89 -4.80 -8.37
C LEU A 39 12.73 -4.38 -9.58
N GLU A 40 12.28 -4.63 -10.81
CA GLU A 40 12.95 -4.18 -12.02
C GLU A 40 13.15 -2.65 -12.07
N LEU A 41 12.23 -1.91 -11.46
CA LEU A 41 12.21 -0.45 -11.50
C LEU A 41 12.92 0.21 -10.29
N ILE A 42 13.19 -0.55 -9.23
CA ILE A 42 13.87 -0.05 -8.04
C ILE A 42 15.40 -0.06 -8.28
N PRO A 43 16.10 1.06 -8.06
CA PRO A 43 17.55 1.09 -8.19
C PRO A 43 18.25 0.16 -7.17
N ASP A 44 19.36 -0.47 -7.56
CA ASP A 44 20.17 -1.34 -6.69
C ASP A 44 20.68 -0.64 -5.42
N SER A 45 20.80 0.69 -5.47
CA SER A 45 21.25 1.50 -4.33
C SER A 45 20.19 1.66 -3.23
N VAL A 46 18.94 1.26 -3.48
CA VAL A 46 17.84 1.36 -2.53
C VAL A 46 17.87 0.14 -1.59
N ASN A 47 17.88 0.41 -0.29
CA ASN A 47 17.83 -0.66 0.71
C ASN A 47 16.40 -1.22 0.81
N VAL A 48 16.15 -2.34 0.15
CA VAL A 48 14.83 -3.01 0.11
C VAL A 48 14.85 -4.25 0.97
N VAL A 49 13.77 -4.47 1.70
CA VAL A 49 13.51 -5.72 2.44
C VAL A 49 12.17 -6.29 1.99
N LEU A 50 12.19 -7.56 1.60
CA LEU A 50 11.03 -8.28 1.11
C LEU A 50 10.38 -9.09 2.26
N ILE A 51 9.06 -8.98 2.38
CA ILE A 51 8.26 -9.71 3.35
C ILE A 51 7.23 -10.53 2.59
N GLY A 52 7.41 -11.84 2.51
CA GLY A 52 6.46 -12.75 1.85
C GLY A 52 5.61 -13.50 2.87
N ALA A 53 4.35 -13.75 2.54
CA ALA A 53 3.45 -14.54 3.37
C ALA A 53 2.56 -15.47 2.52
N GLY A 54 2.38 -16.70 3.00
CA GLY A 54 1.52 -17.69 2.33
C GLY A 54 2.06 -18.18 0.97
N LEU A 55 3.38 -18.08 0.76
CA LEU A 55 4.02 -18.54 -0.48
C LEU A 55 4.17 -20.06 -0.46
N ASP A 56 3.96 -20.71 -1.62
CA ASP A 56 4.33 -22.09 -1.81
C ASP A 56 5.86 -22.27 -2.02
N ASP A 57 6.33 -23.50 -2.00
CA ASP A 57 7.77 -23.79 -2.09
C ASP A 57 8.39 -23.28 -3.41
N ASN A 58 7.67 -23.36 -4.53
CA ASN A 58 8.17 -22.88 -5.82
C ASN A 58 8.25 -21.35 -5.86
N GLU A 59 7.29 -20.66 -5.27
CA GLU A 59 7.32 -19.20 -5.11
C GLU A 59 8.47 -18.76 -4.21
N GLN A 60 8.70 -19.46 -3.10
CA GLN A 60 9.84 -19.18 -2.21
C GLN A 60 11.18 -19.35 -2.92
N VAL A 61 11.34 -20.43 -3.68
CA VAL A 61 12.55 -20.68 -4.48
C VAL A 61 12.72 -19.57 -5.53
N TRP A 62 11.64 -19.19 -6.20
CA TRP A 62 11.67 -18.12 -7.18
C TRP A 62 12.16 -16.80 -6.58
N VAL A 63 11.58 -16.37 -5.44
CA VAL A 63 11.98 -15.12 -4.76
C VAL A 63 13.45 -15.15 -4.38
N ARG A 64 13.94 -16.25 -3.80
CA ARG A 64 15.35 -16.40 -3.39
C ARG A 64 16.33 -16.37 -4.56
N ASN A 65 15.91 -16.85 -5.71
CA ASN A 65 16.75 -16.87 -6.91
C ASN A 65 16.70 -15.58 -7.72
N ARG A 66 15.59 -14.82 -7.59
CA ARG A 66 15.34 -13.63 -8.41
C ARG A 66 15.72 -12.33 -7.71
N ALA A 67 15.54 -12.26 -6.41
CA ALA A 67 15.75 -11.05 -5.64
C ALA A 67 17.06 -11.12 -4.85
N GLU A 68 17.96 -10.16 -5.09
CA GLU A 68 19.19 -9.99 -4.30
C GLU A 68 18.95 -9.29 -2.96
N HIS A 69 17.70 -9.01 -2.63
CA HIS A 69 17.29 -8.30 -1.43
C HIS A 69 17.08 -9.24 -0.24
N PRO A 70 17.35 -8.79 0.99
CA PRO A 70 16.98 -9.53 2.19
C PRO A 70 15.50 -9.91 2.16
N PHE A 71 15.20 -11.19 2.39
CA PHE A 71 13.87 -11.76 2.31
C PHE A 71 13.51 -12.52 3.56
N ILE A 72 12.34 -12.24 4.13
CA ILE A 72 11.73 -13.03 5.19
C ILE A 72 10.40 -13.63 4.71
N LEU A 73 10.21 -14.91 5.00
CA LEU A 73 8.95 -15.61 4.81
C LEU A 73 8.22 -15.74 6.13
N LEU A 74 6.99 -15.27 6.20
CA LEU A 74 6.12 -15.44 7.35
C LEU A 74 5.39 -16.79 7.27
N SER A 75 5.14 -17.39 8.41
CA SER A 75 4.58 -18.76 8.51
C SER A 75 3.12 -18.84 8.04
N GLN A 76 2.40 -17.71 8.03
CA GLN A 76 1.01 -17.65 7.64
C GLN A 76 0.70 -16.33 6.93
N TYR A 77 -0.45 -16.28 6.26
CA TYR A 77 -0.98 -15.03 5.70
C TYR A 77 -1.22 -14.00 6.80
N HIS A 78 -0.78 -12.78 6.56
CA HIS A 78 -1.07 -11.61 7.36
C HIS A 78 -1.78 -10.56 6.51
N THR A 79 -2.62 -9.77 7.15
CA THR A 79 -3.06 -8.53 6.52
C THR A 79 -1.92 -7.50 6.56
N ASP A 80 -1.91 -6.53 5.65
CA ASP A 80 -0.99 -5.39 5.70
C ASP A 80 -0.97 -4.73 7.10
N ARG A 81 -2.10 -4.70 7.78
CA ARG A 81 -2.26 -4.19 9.16
C ARG A 81 -1.35 -4.88 10.17
N ASP A 82 -1.30 -6.20 10.14
CA ASP A 82 -0.44 -6.97 11.06
C ASP A 82 1.04 -6.63 10.78
N ILE A 83 1.41 -6.45 9.51
CA ILE A 83 2.77 -6.08 9.11
C ILE A 83 3.12 -4.67 9.59
N TRP A 84 2.22 -3.70 9.41
CA TRP A 84 2.41 -2.34 9.93
C TRP A 84 2.62 -2.32 11.44
N GLU A 85 1.85 -3.11 12.21
CA GLU A 85 2.05 -3.25 13.65
C GLU A 85 3.44 -3.76 14.00
N TYR A 86 3.93 -4.76 13.24
CA TYR A 86 5.28 -5.28 13.43
C TYR A 86 6.34 -4.23 13.11
N LEU A 87 6.24 -3.56 11.97
CA LEU A 87 7.20 -2.54 11.55
C LEU A 87 7.27 -1.36 12.54
N PHE A 88 6.14 -0.90 13.04
CA PHE A 88 6.07 0.14 14.08
C PHE A 88 6.75 -0.25 15.38
N ARG A 89 6.80 -1.54 15.69
CA ARG A 89 7.42 -2.06 16.91
C ARG A 89 8.90 -2.38 16.74
N LEU A 90 9.33 -2.73 15.53
CA LEU A 90 10.68 -3.23 15.25
C LEU A 90 11.66 -2.13 14.89
N ASN A 91 11.24 -1.19 14.04
CA ASN A 91 12.15 -0.23 13.45
C ASN A 91 12.68 0.76 14.47
N LYS A 92 14.01 0.95 14.43
CA LYS A 92 14.74 1.95 15.22
C LYS A 92 15.16 3.17 14.40
N TYR A 93 15.10 3.07 13.09
CA TYR A 93 15.43 4.10 12.10
C TYR A 93 14.22 4.37 11.22
N ASN A 94 14.19 5.55 10.62
CA ASN A 94 13.18 5.89 9.61
C ASN A 94 13.15 4.83 8.52
N PHE A 95 11.96 4.50 8.05
CA PHE A 95 11.76 3.43 7.09
C PHE A 95 10.62 3.76 6.13
N GLY A 96 10.67 3.16 4.96
CA GLY A 96 9.67 3.30 3.92
C GLY A 96 8.85 2.03 3.71
N TRP A 97 7.83 2.20 2.91
CA TRP A 97 6.95 1.15 2.42
C TRP A 97 6.61 1.41 0.97
N ILE A 98 6.56 0.35 0.19
CA ILE A 98 6.12 0.37 -1.21
C ILE A 98 5.14 -0.80 -1.37
N ASP A 99 3.95 -0.53 -1.88
CA ASP A 99 3.03 -1.59 -2.27
C ASP A 99 3.59 -2.37 -3.46
N VAL A 100 3.34 -3.67 -3.49
CA VAL A 100 3.88 -4.57 -4.51
C VAL A 100 3.48 -4.20 -5.94
N ASP A 101 2.37 -3.49 -6.10
CA ASP A 101 1.81 -2.97 -7.35
C ASP A 101 2.05 -1.46 -7.54
N CYS A 102 3.04 -0.92 -6.84
CA CYS A 102 3.54 0.44 -7.00
C CYS A 102 4.85 0.42 -7.82
N PHE A 103 4.84 1.07 -8.96
CA PHE A 103 5.96 1.13 -9.91
C PHE A 103 6.59 2.51 -9.89
N VAL A 104 7.84 2.62 -9.46
CA VAL A 104 8.57 3.90 -9.33
C VAL A 104 9.48 4.09 -10.52
N PHE A 105 9.22 5.10 -11.34
CA PHE A 105 9.98 5.38 -12.57
C PHE A 105 11.07 6.44 -12.37
N GLU A 106 10.93 7.32 -11.37
CA GLU A 106 11.93 8.35 -11.04
C GLU A 106 12.85 7.85 -9.92
N PRO A 107 14.11 7.43 -10.24
CA PRO A 107 15.02 6.85 -9.25
C PRO A 107 15.34 7.78 -8.07
N ASN A 108 15.43 9.10 -8.34
CA ASN A 108 15.72 10.09 -7.31
C ASN A 108 14.63 10.22 -6.25
N LEU A 109 13.42 9.77 -6.57
CA LEU A 109 12.29 9.83 -5.66
C LEU A 109 12.56 9.04 -4.36
N PHE A 110 13.26 7.90 -4.43
CA PHE A 110 13.70 7.17 -3.24
C PHE A 110 14.58 8.01 -2.32
N LEU A 111 15.55 8.73 -2.89
CA LEU A 111 16.42 9.61 -2.13
C LEU A 111 15.64 10.79 -1.53
N GLU A 112 14.71 11.38 -2.29
CA GLU A 112 13.85 12.44 -1.80
C GLU A 112 12.98 11.97 -0.64
N MET A 113 12.40 10.78 -0.75
CA MET A 113 11.58 10.17 0.30
C MET A 113 12.33 10.03 1.63
N THR A 114 13.64 9.74 1.61
CA THR A 114 14.42 9.59 2.86
C THR A 114 14.74 10.90 3.56
N LYS A 115 14.51 12.05 2.91
CA LYS A 115 14.82 13.39 3.48
C LYS A 115 13.67 13.91 4.35
N LEU A 116 13.42 13.25 5.48
CA LEU A 116 12.46 13.69 6.49
C LEU A 116 13.07 14.73 7.43
N LYS A 117 12.34 15.82 7.66
CA LYS A 117 12.68 16.77 8.72
C LYS A 117 12.18 16.27 10.08
N GLN A 118 12.74 16.82 11.14
CA GLN A 118 12.42 16.39 12.51
C GLN A 118 10.93 16.53 12.88
N ASN A 119 10.26 17.53 12.32
CA ASN A 119 8.84 17.80 12.56
C ASN A 119 7.91 17.21 11.49
N GLU A 120 8.39 16.36 10.61
CA GLU A 120 7.59 15.67 9.61
C GLU A 120 7.24 14.26 10.09
N SER A 121 5.97 13.88 10.00
CA SER A 121 5.48 12.55 10.39
C SER A 121 5.82 11.48 9.37
N ALA A 122 5.71 11.86 8.10
CA ALA A 122 6.00 11.01 6.96
C ALA A 122 6.26 11.86 5.70
N ASN A 123 6.99 11.27 4.74
CA ASN A 123 6.98 11.68 3.34
C ASN A 123 6.05 10.75 2.56
N CYS A 124 5.21 11.29 1.68
CA CYS A 124 4.39 10.51 0.76
C CYS A 124 4.37 11.14 -0.64
N VAL A 125 4.06 10.32 -1.64
CA VAL A 125 3.92 10.78 -3.03
C VAL A 125 2.48 11.20 -3.30
N TRP A 126 1.52 10.46 -2.80
CA TRP A 126 0.09 10.74 -2.96
C TRP A 126 -0.58 11.01 -1.62
N SER A 127 -1.59 11.87 -1.67
CA SER A 127 -2.55 12.09 -0.59
C SER A 127 -3.97 11.96 -1.14
N ASP A 128 -4.92 11.64 -0.28
CA ASP A 128 -6.33 11.51 -0.64
C ASP A 128 -7.19 12.43 0.19
N LYS A 129 -8.16 13.09 -0.45
CA LYS A 129 -9.26 13.75 0.26
C LYS A 129 -10.44 12.79 0.39
N LYS A 130 -11.03 12.74 1.57
CA LYS A 130 -12.32 12.08 1.75
C LYS A 130 -13.44 13.00 1.28
N SER A 131 -14.49 12.44 0.69
CA SER A 131 -15.69 13.19 0.32
C SER A 131 -16.23 14.00 1.51
N GLY A 132 -16.48 15.27 1.31
CA GLY A 132 -16.99 16.17 2.35
C GLY A 132 -15.95 16.59 3.40
N CYS A 133 -14.67 16.34 3.20
CA CYS A 133 -13.60 16.70 4.15
C CYS A 133 -12.43 17.33 3.40
N ASP A 134 -11.98 18.51 3.87
CA ASP A 134 -10.80 19.20 3.31
C ASP A 134 -9.47 18.65 3.83
N TYR A 135 -9.50 17.78 4.83
CA TYR A 135 -8.31 17.16 5.37
C TYR A 135 -7.73 16.14 4.39
N GLU A 136 -6.46 16.31 4.05
CA GLU A 136 -5.75 15.37 3.18
C GLU A 136 -5.06 14.29 4.00
N PHE A 137 -5.43 13.04 3.72
CA PHE A 137 -4.81 11.88 4.33
C PHE A 137 -3.66 11.37 3.48
N LEU A 138 -2.61 10.89 4.16
CA LEU A 138 -1.53 10.16 3.49
C LEU A 138 -2.09 8.93 2.77
N ASN A 139 -1.48 8.61 1.64
CA ASN A 139 -1.70 7.36 0.96
C ASN A 139 -0.54 6.39 1.29
N THR A 140 -0.87 5.13 1.56
CA THR A 140 0.10 4.13 2.02
C THR A 140 0.89 3.45 0.91
N TYR A 141 0.63 3.76 -0.35
CA TYR A 141 1.20 3.03 -1.49
C TYR A 141 2.70 3.22 -1.66
N PHE A 142 3.18 4.42 -1.39
CA PHE A 142 4.60 4.74 -1.35
C PHE A 142 4.85 5.86 -0.33
N LEU A 143 5.46 5.51 0.78
CA LEU A 143 5.68 6.45 1.88
C LEU A 143 6.98 6.14 2.64
N PHE A 144 7.43 7.12 3.43
CA PHE A 144 8.58 6.99 4.31
C PHE A 144 8.28 7.65 5.66
N LEU A 145 8.47 6.90 6.75
CA LEU A 145 7.96 7.25 8.09
C LEU A 145 9.07 7.69 9.03
N ASN A 146 8.73 8.64 9.89
CA ASN A 146 9.58 9.14 10.97
C ASN A 146 9.39 8.29 12.24
N VAL A 147 10.42 7.54 12.62
CA VAL A 147 10.39 6.67 13.81
C VAL A 147 10.26 7.47 15.11
N ASP A 148 10.82 8.67 15.18
CA ASP A 148 10.68 9.51 16.39
C ASP A 148 9.26 10.04 16.53
N CYS A 149 8.59 10.37 15.43
CA CYS A 149 7.16 10.63 15.43
C CYS A 149 6.37 9.41 15.90
N ILE A 150 6.66 8.21 15.37
CA ILE A 150 6.01 6.95 15.81
C ILE A 150 6.15 6.76 17.32
N LYS A 151 7.35 6.99 17.88
CA LYS A 151 7.57 6.91 19.35
C LYS A 151 6.70 7.92 20.11
N LYS A 152 6.67 9.17 19.65
CA LYS A 152 5.84 10.22 20.27
C LYS A 152 4.35 9.92 20.23
N VAL A 153 3.87 9.41 19.08
CA VAL A 153 2.48 8.96 18.95
C VAL A 153 2.19 7.79 19.90
N LYS A 154 3.11 6.84 20.05
CA LYS A 154 2.98 5.73 21.01
C LYS A 154 2.99 6.19 22.48
N GLU A 155 3.82 7.14 22.81
CA GLU A 155 3.89 7.74 24.16
C GLU A 155 2.66 8.58 24.46
N SER A 156 1.91 9.05 23.46
CA SER A 156 0.68 9.77 23.65
C SER A 156 -0.36 8.86 24.33
N LYS A 157 -1.21 9.47 25.17
CA LYS A 157 -2.28 8.73 25.84
C LYS A 157 -3.44 8.34 24.92
N VAL A 158 -3.33 8.68 23.63
CA VAL A 158 -4.34 8.45 22.59
C VAL A 158 -3.87 7.47 21.51
N TYR A 159 -2.63 6.99 21.60
CA TYR A 159 -2.14 6.03 20.61
C TYR A 159 -3.06 4.82 20.50
N VAL A 160 -3.36 4.49 19.28
CA VAL A 160 -4.00 3.26 18.84
C VAL A 160 -3.10 2.60 17.80
N SER A 161 -3.35 1.35 17.48
CA SER A 161 -2.61 0.64 16.46
C SER A 161 -2.57 1.44 15.13
N PRO A 162 -1.49 1.35 14.33
CA PRO A 162 -1.38 2.05 13.04
C PRO A 162 -2.53 1.76 12.07
N HIS A 163 -3.16 0.59 12.19
CA HIS A 163 -4.36 0.25 11.41
C HIS A 163 -5.68 0.50 12.15
N GLY A 164 -5.59 0.95 13.39
CA GLY A 164 -6.63 1.22 14.39
C GLY A 164 -8.08 0.91 14.03
N TYR A 165 -8.60 1.54 13.01
CA TYR A 165 -10.03 1.54 12.67
C TYR A 165 -10.31 1.32 11.20
N ARG A 166 -9.43 0.69 10.47
CA ARG A 166 -9.65 0.44 9.04
C ARG A 166 -11.02 -0.18 8.74
N ASP A 167 -11.44 -1.13 9.58
CA ASP A 167 -12.73 -1.83 9.42
C ASP A 167 -13.79 -1.38 10.42
N ALA A 168 -13.45 -0.41 11.29
CA ALA A 168 -14.42 0.11 12.22
C ALA A 168 -15.34 1.09 11.49
N ARG A 169 -16.56 0.66 11.29
CA ARG A 169 -17.64 1.55 10.92
C ARG A 169 -18.06 2.32 12.16
N VAL A 170 -17.68 3.57 12.23
CA VAL A 170 -17.95 4.43 13.40
C VAL A 170 -18.94 5.48 12.96
N LYS A 171 -20.14 5.45 13.47
CA LYS A 171 -21.16 6.49 13.22
C LYS A 171 -20.70 7.84 13.76
N ASP A 172 -19.96 7.77 14.84
CA ASP A 172 -19.35 8.90 15.54
C ASP A 172 -18.09 8.37 16.21
N ILE A 173 -17.09 9.23 16.43
CA ILE A 173 -15.94 8.88 17.27
C ILE A 173 -16.37 8.38 18.64
N ARG A 174 -17.53 8.84 19.15
CA ARG A 174 -18.17 8.33 20.37
C ARG A 174 -18.45 6.84 20.33
N ASP A 175 -18.74 6.31 19.17
CA ASP A 175 -19.07 4.89 18.96
C ASP A 175 -17.85 4.01 18.73
N LEU A 176 -16.63 4.56 18.83
CA LEU A 176 -15.40 3.78 18.76
C LEU A 176 -15.42 2.67 19.82
N LYS A 177 -15.88 1.49 19.41
CA LYS A 177 -15.94 0.27 20.25
C LYS A 177 -14.63 -0.52 20.15
N SER A 178 -13.49 0.12 19.91
CA SER A 178 -12.23 -0.60 19.94
C SER A 178 -11.94 -1.07 21.36
N ARG A 179 -11.65 -2.34 21.52
CA ARG A 179 -11.16 -2.90 22.80
C ARG A 179 -9.84 -2.30 23.24
N THR A 180 -9.16 -1.60 22.35
CA THR A 180 -7.84 -1.01 22.57
C THR A 180 -7.90 0.45 23.03
N ILE A 181 -9.06 1.12 22.95
CA ILE A 181 -9.20 2.52 23.36
C ILE A 181 -9.99 2.65 24.65
N THR A 182 -9.38 3.29 25.65
CA THR A 182 -10.04 3.65 26.90
C THR A 182 -10.98 4.86 26.69
N SER A 183 -11.95 5.03 27.60
CA SER A 183 -12.84 6.21 27.60
C SER A 183 -12.06 7.54 27.68
N LYS A 184 -10.91 7.54 28.36
CA LYS A 184 -10.01 8.71 28.45
C LYS A 184 -9.36 9.02 27.11
N GLN A 185 -8.88 8.01 26.40
CA GLN A 185 -8.33 8.15 25.06
C GLN A 185 -9.39 8.64 24.07
N LYS A 186 -10.61 8.12 24.13
CA LYS A 186 -11.73 8.63 23.31
C LYS A 186 -11.95 10.12 23.50
N LYS A 187 -12.01 10.59 24.74
CA LYS A 187 -12.18 12.02 25.04
C LYS A 187 -11.04 12.87 24.48
N LEU A 188 -9.82 12.35 24.46
CA LEU A 188 -8.68 13.05 23.87
C LEU A 188 -8.77 13.08 22.33
N LEU A 189 -9.10 11.97 21.69
CA LEU A 189 -9.33 11.91 20.25
C LEU A 189 -10.37 12.92 19.80
N TYR A 190 -11.46 13.07 20.53
CA TYR A 190 -12.48 14.10 20.28
C TYR A 190 -11.97 15.53 20.24
N ARG A 191 -10.90 15.82 20.99
CA ARG A 191 -10.34 17.17 21.04
C ARG A 191 -9.33 17.43 19.94
N ILE A 192 -8.71 16.38 19.41
CA ILE A 192 -7.62 16.51 18.45
C ILE A 192 -8.06 16.25 17.01
N ILE A 193 -9.12 15.47 16.79
CA ILE A 193 -9.63 15.22 15.46
C ILE A 193 -10.23 16.50 14.89
N PRO A 194 -9.80 16.97 13.72
CA PRO A 194 -10.35 18.14 13.07
C PRO A 194 -11.87 18.06 12.90
N LYS A 195 -12.56 19.19 13.08
CA LYS A 195 -14.02 19.25 12.92
C LYS A 195 -14.49 18.76 11.55
N GLU A 196 -13.70 19.01 10.52
CA GLU A 196 -13.97 18.64 9.14
C GLU A 196 -14.08 17.12 8.98
N ILE A 197 -13.18 16.37 9.63
CA ILE A 197 -13.24 14.90 9.66
C ILE A 197 -14.48 14.42 10.41
N TYR A 198 -14.88 15.17 11.43
CA TYR A 198 -15.98 14.83 12.31
C TYR A 198 -17.34 15.11 11.66
N LEU A 199 -17.47 16.27 11.01
CA LEU A 199 -18.73 16.70 10.38
C LEU A 199 -19.07 15.87 9.15
N SER A 200 -18.06 15.44 8.39
CA SER A 200 -18.30 14.54 7.24
C SER A 200 -18.91 13.19 7.61
N SER A 201 -18.88 12.83 8.90
CA SER A 201 -19.47 11.59 9.42
C SER A 201 -20.93 11.75 9.88
N THR A 202 -21.43 12.97 10.02
CA THR A 202 -22.73 13.27 10.63
C THR A 202 -23.83 13.59 9.61
N GLU A 203 -23.51 13.75 8.32
CA GLU A 203 -24.52 14.00 7.30
C GLU A 203 -25.26 12.73 6.93
N GLU A 204 -26.44 12.65 7.43
CA GLU A 204 -27.74 12.05 7.14
C GLU A 204 -27.89 10.88 6.17
N SER A 205 -26.87 10.23 5.69
CA SER A 205 -27.12 8.93 5.09
C SER A 205 -26.86 7.83 6.12
N SER A 206 -27.79 6.92 6.29
CA SER A 206 -27.73 5.75 7.19
C SER A 206 -26.52 4.82 6.97
N SER A 207 -25.55 5.25 6.17
CA SER A 207 -24.32 4.57 5.80
C SER A 207 -23.04 5.40 5.98
N SER A 208 -23.10 6.66 6.41
CA SER A 208 -21.94 7.54 6.59
C SER A 208 -21.21 7.23 7.89
N LEU A 209 -20.35 6.25 7.82
CA LEU A 209 -19.52 5.83 8.94
C LEU A 209 -18.12 6.42 8.76
N LEU A 210 -17.62 7.15 9.76
CA LEU A 210 -16.24 7.62 9.74
C LEU A 210 -15.29 6.41 9.71
N ARG A 211 -14.65 6.20 8.58
CA ARG A 211 -13.74 5.10 8.36
C ARG A 211 -12.32 5.64 8.21
N PHE A 212 -11.47 5.34 9.17
CA PHE A 212 -10.05 5.55 9.03
C PHE A 212 -9.42 4.34 8.36
N ASP A 213 -8.73 4.58 7.26
CA ASP A 213 -7.89 3.57 6.62
C ASP A 213 -6.52 3.48 7.32
N THR A 214 -5.69 2.56 6.86
CA THR A 214 -4.34 2.32 7.40
C THR A 214 -3.56 3.62 7.51
N LEU A 215 -2.95 3.87 8.68
CA LEU A 215 -2.16 5.04 9.05
C LEU A 215 -2.90 6.40 9.11
N GLN A 216 -4.16 6.50 8.71
CA GLN A 216 -4.87 7.78 8.73
C GLN A 216 -5.05 8.34 10.15
N LEU A 217 -5.43 7.47 11.11
CA LEU A 217 -5.54 7.90 12.51
C LEU A 217 -4.16 8.22 13.12
N TYR A 218 -3.11 7.48 12.74
CA TYR A 218 -1.73 7.83 13.10
C TYR A 218 -1.38 9.23 12.65
N GLN A 219 -1.68 9.59 11.39
CA GLN A 219 -1.43 10.91 10.85
C GLN A 219 -2.15 12.01 11.67
N VAL A 220 -3.44 11.83 11.95
CA VAL A 220 -4.23 12.82 12.71
C VAL A 220 -3.64 13.04 14.10
N ILE A 221 -3.19 11.98 14.78
CA ILE A 221 -2.54 12.09 16.09
C ILE A 221 -1.18 12.79 15.95
N ALA A 222 -0.40 12.44 14.94
CA ALA A 222 0.89 13.07 14.67
C ALA A 222 0.75 14.57 14.42
N ASP A 223 -0.22 14.99 13.60
CA ASP A 223 -0.52 16.41 13.35
C ASP A 223 -0.88 17.15 14.66
N ALA A 224 -1.69 16.54 15.51
CA ALA A 224 -2.03 17.10 16.81
C ALA A 224 -0.83 17.23 17.77
N LEU A 225 0.21 16.44 17.56
CA LEU A 225 1.49 16.51 18.29
C LEU A 225 2.51 17.44 17.64
N GLY A 226 2.15 18.11 16.53
CA GLY A 226 3.00 19.07 15.82
C GLY A 226 3.90 18.45 14.75
N PHE A 227 3.65 17.21 14.36
CA PHE A 227 4.31 16.59 13.20
C PHE A 227 3.41 16.70 11.96
N HIS A 228 3.97 17.11 10.84
CA HIS A 228 3.20 17.36 9.63
C HIS A 228 3.51 16.33 8.56
N LEU A 229 2.49 15.97 7.77
CA LEU A 229 2.68 15.19 6.57
C LEU A 229 3.43 16.05 5.53
N ASN A 230 4.53 15.54 4.99
CA ASN A 230 5.22 16.17 3.87
C ASN A 230 4.89 15.44 2.57
N LYS A 231 4.32 16.16 1.62
CA LYS A 231 4.02 15.66 0.27
C LYS A 231 5.21 15.93 -0.64
N ILE A 232 5.92 14.88 -1.06
CA ILE A 232 7.06 15.00 -1.99
C ILE A 232 6.58 15.45 -3.36
N ARG A 233 5.38 15.04 -3.74
CA ARG A 233 4.67 15.47 -4.95
C ARG A 233 3.30 16.01 -4.58
N ASN A 234 2.78 16.90 -5.39
CA ASN A 234 1.48 17.50 -5.13
C ASN A 234 0.35 16.73 -5.86
N TYR A 235 0.41 15.41 -5.76
CA TYR A 235 -0.60 14.54 -6.33
C TYR A 235 -1.68 14.26 -5.28
N CYS A 236 -2.86 14.84 -5.51
CA CYS A 236 -4.04 14.51 -4.73
C CYS A 236 -4.91 13.58 -5.58
N GLY A 237 -5.03 12.33 -5.14
CA GLY A 237 -5.89 11.34 -5.78
C GLY A 237 -7.33 11.45 -5.30
N GLU A 238 -8.22 10.89 -6.09
CA GLU A 238 -9.58 10.57 -5.64
C GLU A 238 -9.60 9.14 -5.14
N ALA A 239 -10.15 8.90 -3.96
CA ALA A 239 -10.24 7.56 -3.37
C ALA A 239 -11.01 6.55 -4.25
N SER A 240 -11.80 7.05 -5.21
CA SER A 240 -12.53 6.26 -6.21
C SER A 240 -11.75 6.03 -7.51
N ALA A 241 -10.57 6.65 -7.67
CA ALA A 241 -9.78 6.48 -8.89
C ALA A 241 -9.41 5.00 -9.12
N PRO A 242 -9.45 4.52 -10.36
CA PRO A 242 -9.06 3.14 -10.68
C PRO A 242 -7.57 2.87 -10.43
N SER A 243 -6.73 3.90 -10.59
CA SER A 243 -5.28 3.84 -10.37
C SER A 243 -4.74 5.24 -10.06
N TYR A 244 -3.54 5.29 -9.49
CA TYR A 244 -2.82 6.54 -9.22
C TYR A 244 -1.68 6.65 -10.23
N LEU A 245 -1.85 7.53 -11.20
CA LEU A 245 -0.96 7.66 -12.35
C LEU A 245 -0.18 8.96 -12.27
N SER A 246 1.15 8.87 -12.36
CA SER A 246 2.02 10.02 -12.56
C SER A 246 3.27 9.60 -13.32
N ASN A 247 4.03 10.58 -13.84
CA ASN A 247 5.29 10.29 -14.52
C ASN A 247 6.43 9.91 -13.57
N ASP A 248 6.29 10.10 -12.28
CA ASP A 248 7.27 9.68 -11.26
C ASP A 248 7.03 8.26 -10.78
N ALA A 249 5.75 7.90 -10.58
CA ALA A 249 5.36 6.58 -10.11
C ALA A 249 3.90 6.26 -10.49
N ILE A 250 3.58 4.99 -10.57
CA ILE A 250 2.24 4.46 -10.84
C ILE A 250 1.88 3.44 -9.77
N HIS A 251 0.70 3.58 -9.18
CA HIS A 251 0.10 2.56 -8.30
C HIS A 251 -1.19 2.06 -8.94
N ILE A 252 -1.24 0.77 -9.25
CA ILE A 252 -2.41 0.17 -9.89
C ILE A 252 -3.56 0.00 -8.91
N GLY A 253 -3.24 -0.42 -7.69
CA GLY A 253 -4.17 -0.55 -6.59
C GLY A 253 -4.98 -1.84 -6.59
N ALA A 254 -5.24 -2.34 -5.38
CA ALA A 254 -6.10 -3.49 -5.14
C ALA A 254 -5.70 -4.79 -5.87
N SER A 255 -4.39 -5.00 -6.13
CA SER A 255 -3.86 -6.17 -6.87
C SER A 255 -4.33 -7.52 -6.30
N VAL A 256 -4.52 -7.62 -4.99
CA VAL A 256 -5.08 -8.81 -4.33
C VAL A 256 -6.51 -9.14 -4.78
N HIS A 257 -7.29 -8.14 -5.19
CA HIS A 257 -8.68 -8.34 -5.62
C HIS A 257 -8.81 -8.90 -7.04
N VAL A 258 -7.73 -8.88 -7.82
CA VAL A 258 -7.71 -9.55 -9.15
C VAL A 258 -7.98 -11.04 -9.03
N LEU A 259 -7.68 -11.59 -7.86
CA LEU A 259 -7.88 -13.00 -7.54
C LEU A 259 -9.32 -13.31 -7.10
N ASP A 260 -10.10 -12.29 -6.71
CA ASP A 260 -11.48 -12.46 -6.27
C ASP A 260 -12.45 -12.53 -7.48
N ILE A 261 -13.12 -13.67 -7.60
CA ILE A 261 -14.08 -13.94 -8.69
C ILE A 261 -15.40 -13.17 -8.51
N ASN A 262 -15.68 -12.65 -7.29
CA ASN A 262 -16.97 -12.09 -6.91
C ASN A 262 -17.01 -10.55 -6.87
N PHE A 263 -16.14 -9.87 -7.56
CA PHE A 263 -16.11 -8.41 -7.66
C PHE A 263 -17.44 -7.89 -8.27
N LYS A 264 -18.36 -7.41 -7.46
CA LYS A 264 -19.78 -7.19 -7.85
C LYS A 264 -20.24 -5.73 -7.97
N ASN A 265 -19.45 -4.72 -7.63
CA ASN A 265 -19.87 -3.32 -7.67
C ASN A 265 -19.57 -2.64 -9.02
N GLN A 266 -20.48 -1.79 -9.49
CA GLN A 266 -20.41 -1.19 -10.81
C GLN A 266 -19.20 -0.23 -10.99
N CYS A 267 -18.89 0.59 -9.99
CA CYS A 267 -17.65 1.38 -9.96
C CYS A 267 -16.39 0.50 -9.86
N GLU A 268 -16.51 -0.62 -9.18
CA GLU A 268 -15.46 -1.64 -9.07
C GLU A 268 -15.28 -2.43 -10.37
N VAL A 269 -16.27 -2.48 -11.26
CA VAL A 269 -16.18 -3.20 -12.55
C VAL A 269 -15.15 -2.54 -13.48
N GLU A 270 -15.17 -1.23 -13.64
CA GLU A 270 -14.18 -0.54 -14.51
C GLU A 270 -12.77 -0.60 -13.90
N LYS A 271 -12.65 -0.35 -12.60
CA LYS A 271 -11.41 -0.55 -11.85
C LYS A 271 -10.92 -2.00 -11.96
N GLY A 272 -11.83 -2.97 -11.81
CA GLY A 272 -11.52 -4.39 -11.95
C GLY A 272 -11.09 -4.78 -13.36
N LYS A 273 -11.68 -4.18 -14.41
CA LYS A 273 -11.26 -4.40 -15.80
C LYS A 273 -9.84 -3.90 -16.04
N LEU A 274 -9.52 -2.69 -15.60
CA LEU A 274 -8.20 -2.11 -15.74
C LEU A 274 -7.15 -2.95 -15.00
N LEU A 275 -7.43 -3.26 -13.73
CA LEU A 275 -6.59 -4.10 -12.89
C LEU A 275 -6.34 -5.47 -13.52
N LEU A 276 -7.37 -6.13 -14.04
CA LEU A 276 -7.25 -7.43 -14.70
C LEU A 276 -6.41 -7.36 -15.98
N GLN A 277 -6.54 -6.27 -16.75
CA GLN A 277 -5.72 -6.06 -17.95
C GLN A 277 -4.24 -5.88 -17.59
N PHE A 278 -3.91 -5.08 -16.58
CA PHE A 278 -2.54 -4.94 -16.08
C PHE A 278 -2.00 -6.28 -15.56
N ALA A 279 -2.76 -6.98 -14.72
CA ALA A 279 -2.36 -8.29 -14.20
C ALA A 279 -2.10 -9.30 -15.32
N TYR A 280 -3.01 -9.37 -16.29
CA TYR A 280 -2.84 -10.25 -17.45
C TYR A 280 -1.58 -9.90 -18.26
N HIS A 281 -1.38 -8.61 -18.55
CA HIS A 281 -0.23 -8.15 -19.33
C HIS A 281 1.10 -8.50 -18.65
N LEU A 282 1.28 -8.09 -17.37
CA LEU A 282 2.51 -8.36 -16.61
C LEU A 282 2.77 -9.88 -16.46
N LEU A 283 1.71 -10.64 -16.22
CA LEU A 283 1.82 -12.09 -16.09
C LEU A 283 2.19 -12.75 -17.42
N ALA A 284 1.59 -12.31 -18.53
CA ALA A 284 1.87 -12.87 -19.87
C ALA A 284 3.33 -12.61 -20.29
N GLN A 285 3.85 -11.41 -20.01
CA GLN A 285 5.26 -11.07 -20.31
C GLN A 285 6.26 -11.95 -19.57
N ASN A 286 5.97 -12.29 -18.31
CA ASN A 286 6.91 -12.94 -17.41
C ASN A 286 6.64 -14.44 -17.21
N ILE A 287 5.67 -15.01 -17.93
CA ILE A 287 5.17 -16.37 -17.69
C ILE A 287 6.23 -17.46 -17.78
N SER A 288 7.25 -17.29 -18.62
CA SER A 288 8.34 -18.25 -18.77
C SER A 288 9.31 -18.28 -17.58
N ARG A 289 9.34 -17.20 -16.80
CA ARG A 289 10.22 -17.01 -15.62
C ARG A 289 9.53 -17.35 -14.32
N LEU A 290 8.20 -17.41 -14.32
CA LEU A 290 7.37 -17.63 -13.13
C LEU A 290 7.12 -19.12 -12.87
N PRO A 291 6.79 -19.53 -11.63
CA PRO A 291 6.41 -20.90 -11.33
C PRO A 291 5.26 -21.41 -12.19
N GLU A 292 5.23 -22.73 -12.46
CA GLU A 292 4.30 -23.39 -13.40
C GLU A 292 2.81 -23.05 -13.12
N ARG A 293 2.45 -22.91 -11.84
CA ARG A 293 1.07 -22.57 -11.43
C ARG A 293 0.55 -21.26 -12.04
N TYR A 294 1.43 -20.33 -12.38
CA TYR A 294 1.06 -19.05 -12.98
C TYR A 294 0.50 -19.20 -14.41
N LYS A 295 0.82 -20.27 -15.10
CA LYS A 295 0.19 -20.59 -16.41
C LYS A 295 -1.31 -20.82 -16.29
N TYR A 296 -1.75 -21.47 -15.20
CA TYR A 296 -3.18 -21.64 -14.90
C TYR A 296 -3.83 -20.31 -14.56
N ARG A 297 -3.13 -19.45 -13.84
CA ARG A 297 -3.61 -18.09 -13.51
C ARG A 297 -3.77 -17.25 -14.78
N LEU A 298 -2.79 -17.27 -15.67
CA LEU A 298 -2.85 -16.60 -16.99
C LEU A 298 -4.06 -17.07 -17.81
N LYS A 299 -4.29 -18.38 -17.86
CA LYS A 299 -5.46 -18.96 -18.53
C LYS A 299 -6.78 -18.46 -17.92
N ALA A 300 -6.88 -18.43 -16.59
CA ALA A 300 -8.05 -17.93 -15.88
C ALA A 300 -8.30 -16.43 -16.18
N PHE A 301 -7.25 -15.60 -16.18
CA PHE A 301 -7.38 -14.18 -16.54
C PHE A 301 -7.84 -13.99 -17.97
N ARG A 302 -7.34 -14.78 -18.92
CA ARG A 302 -7.79 -14.76 -20.32
C ARG A 302 -9.29 -15.05 -20.43
N TYR A 303 -9.80 -16.06 -19.73
CA TYR A 303 -11.23 -16.36 -19.71
C TYR A 303 -12.06 -15.22 -19.12
N ARG A 304 -11.58 -14.60 -18.03
CA ARG A 304 -12.28 -13.45 -17.44
C ARG A 304 -12.32 -12.26 -18.39
N LEU A 305 -11.22 -11.93 -19.06
CA LEU A 305 -11.18 -10.87 -20.08
C LEU A 305 -12.20 -11.16 -21.20
N GLN A 306 -12.22 -12.37 -21.72
CA GLN A 306 -13.18 -12.79 -22.75
C GLN A 306 -14.63 -12.65 -22.28
N SER A 307 -14.94 -13.04 -21.04
CA SER A 307 -16.29 -12.87 -20.47
C SER A 307 -16.73 -11.41 -20.31
N MET A 308 -15.76 -10.49 -20.24
CA MET A 308 -15.98 -9.05 -20.23
C MET A 308 -15.97 -8.41 -21.63
N GLY A 309 -15.87 -9.21 -22.69
CA GLY A 309 -15.79 -8.73 -24.07
C GLY A 309 -14.42 -8.13 -24.44
N ILE A 310 -13.38 -8.38 -23.64
CA ILE A 310 -12.03 -7.88 -23.87
C ILE A 310 -11.18 -8.99 -24.54
N SER A 311 -10.70 -8.72 -25.75
CA SER A 311 -9.73 -9.61 -26.40
C SER A 311 -8.37 -9.55 -25.72
N SER A 312 -7.75 -10.69 -25.46
CA SER A 312 -6.39 -10.74 -24.94
C SER A 312 -5.36 -10.06 -25.85
N GLY A 313 -5.61 -10.03 -27.16
CA GLY A 313 -4.77 -9.33 -28.14
C GLY A 313 -4.93 -7.81 -28.15
N SER A 314 -5.98 -7.28 -27.53
CA SER A 314 -6.20 -5.82 -27.40
C SER A 314 -5.75 -5.24 -26.06
N VAL A 315 -5.30 -6.07 -25.11
CA VAL A 315 -4.98 -5.63 -23.75
C VAL A 315 -3.87 -4.58 -23.76
N GLU A 316 -2.77 -4.86 -24.47
CA GLU A 316 -1.64 -3.92 -24.51
C GLU A 316 -2.03 -2.57 -25.12
N SER A 317 -2.73 -2.57 -26.26
CA SER A 317 -3.20 -1.33 -26.88
C SER A 317 -4.18 -0.54 -26.00
N ASN A 318 -5.05 -1.22 -25.27
CA ASN A 318 -5.98 -0.60 -24.32
C ASN A 318 -5.22 0.05 -23.16
N LEU A 319 -4.22 -0.63 -22.59
CA LEU A 319 -3.42 -0.10 -21.50
C LEU A 319 -2.60 1.11 -21.94
N VAL A 320 -1.94 1.01 -23.10
CA VAL A 320 -1.18 2.12 -23.70
C VAL A 320 -2.08 3.33 -23.94
N HIS A 321 -3.26 3.12 -24.51
CA HIS A 321 -4.24 4.17 -24.71
C HIS A 321 -4.66 4.84 -23.39
N HIS A 322 -5.02 4.05 -22.39
CA HIS A 322 -5.39 4.55 -21.06
C HIS A 322 -4.28 5.38 -20.41
N LEU A 323 -3.03 4.92 -20.48
CA LEU A 323 -1.89 5.63 -19.91
C LEU A 323 -1.66 6.97 -20.64
N ARG A 324 -1.77 7.01 -21.97
CA ARG A 324 -1.66 8.24 -22.77
C ARG A 324 -2.76 9.25 -22.44
N GLU A 325 -4.00 8.81 -22.34
CA GLU A 325 -5.13 9.67 -21.97
C GLU A 325 -4.95 10.29 -20.57
N ASN A 326 -4.23 9.62 -19.68
CA ASN A 326 -3.88 10.12 -18.35
C ASN A 326 -2.54 10.89 -18.31
N GLY A 327 -1.97 11.26 -19.47
CA GLY A 327 -0.79 12.13 -19.55
C GLY A 327 0.53 11.47 -19.19
N ILE A 328 0.60 10.13 -19.19
CA ILE A 328 1.84 9.39 -18.96
C ILE A 328 2.71 9.47 -20.22
N ASN A 329 3.98 9.82 -20.04
CA ASN A 329 4.89 9.97 -21.17
C ASN A 329 5.30 8.62 -21.80
N GLU A 330 5.66 8.64 -23.08
CA GLU A 330 5.97 7.43 -23.84
C GLU A 330 7.12 6.61 -23.25
N ASN A 331 8.15 7.22 -22.66
CA ASN A 331 9.27 6.49 -22.08
C ASN A 331 8.83 5.65 -20.88
N ILE A 332 7.90 6.18 -20.07
CA ILE A 332 7.34 5.46 -18.91
C ILE A 332 6.43 4.35 -19.40
N ILE A 333 5.56 4.64 -20.39
CA ILE A 333 4.71 3.62 -21.02
C ILE A 333 5.57 2.46 -21.51
N LEU A 334 6.63 2.74 -22.27
CA LEU A 334 7.54 1.72 -22.78
C LEU A 334 8.22 0.90 -21.67
N ARG A 335 8.58 1.53 -20.54
CA ARG A 335 9.18 0.82 -19.39
C ARG A 335 8.16 -0.04 -18.65
N LEU A 336 6.91 0.42 -18.55
CA LEU A 336 5.85 -0.34 -17.89
C LEU A 336 5.39 -1.52 -18.75
N MET A 337 5.33 -1.33 -20.07
CA MET A 337 4.81 -2.31 -21.02
C MET A 337 5.85 -3.32 -21.51
N LYS A 338 7.13 -3.16 -21.20
CA LYS A 338 8.20 -4.15 -21.39
C LYS A 338 8.27 -5.13 -20.24
#